data_d4dbe4ce46c51eeb87e596298974b080
#
_entry.id   d4dbe4ce46c51eeb87e596298974b080
#
_cell.length_a   1.000
_cell.length_b   1.000
_cell.length_c   1.000
_cell.angle_alpha   90.00
_cell.angle_beta   90.00
_cell.angle_gamma   90.00
#
_symmetry.space_group_name_H-M   'P 1'
#
loop_
_entity.id
_entity.type
_entity.pdbx_description
1 polymer ?
#
loop_
_entity_poly.entity_id
_entity_poly.type
_entity_poly.pdbx_seq_one_letter_code
_entity_poly.pdbx_strand_id
1 'polypeptide(L)'
;MAASSAKKWWKNAIIYQIYPRTFCDSNGDNIGDIPGIISKLHYLKELGVDVIALGPIFPSPRRDSGYDTSDFKAIDPDLGTMEDLDRLISRAKRVGIKVMMDMCIASTSDEHEWFKKALEGDEKYKNYYYISAYKRNNWHGLRSRSAWNKAENGQWYLSIMGKNQPDLNWSNPDVYEDMADAMRFWLDKGIAGFRLDTMNIIYKNSMADGGFNIFVKGGEHYLYTQGCRDIIKRLNQDVWSKYKCFVIGEGTSIFPDDSKHFCEDGLDAIFFCGRIDSGSKKVQKLQARRNNKKLIKLVDKGQHTLETPINYVESGDSTTYAKYFGNDKQNCLNFSKVYTGMHLALVGIPFINDGEYCRDPKVEDDPTSLYSFTSKMIEFRKNSKALSEGVYHRVAAPYDVLIFTREAKEERLYIYCNFTPAPRQVEFYGDRIVFSTYDIGSLEPFFLKPYEFRIIASNI
;
A
#
# COMPACT_ATOMS: atom_id res chain seq x y z
N MET A 1 -30.53 -4.32 -15.33
CA MET A 1 -30.15 -5.73 -15.17
C MET A 1 -29.16 -5.78 -14.01
N ALA A 2 -29.50 -6.43 -12.91
CA ALA A 2 -28.64 -6.54 -11.75
C ALA A 2 -27.42 -7.39 -12.12
N ALA A 3 -26.23 -6.77 -12.14
CA ALA A 3 -24.99 -7.51 -12.25
C ALA A 3 -24.91 -8.41 -11.01
N SER A 4 -24.87 -9.73 -11.25
CA SER A 4 -24.62 -10.75 -10.25
C SER A 4 -23.46 -10.31 -9.37
N SER A 5 -23.69 -10.16 -8.06
CA SER A 5 -22.68 -9.93 -7.06
C SER A 5 -21.82 -11.19 -6.89
N ALA A 6 -21.01 -11.50 -7.89
CA ALA A 6 -19.92 -12.44 -7.70
C ALA A 6 -19.08 -11.88 -6.55
N LYS A 7 -19.02 -12.62 -5.43
CA LYS A 7 -18.29 -12.23 -4.22
C LYS A 7 -16.88 -11.82 -4.64
N LYS A 8 -16.54 -10.54 -4.51
CA LYS A 8 -15.23 -10.03 -4.91
C LYS A 8 -14.17 -10.80 -4.14
N TRP A 9 -13.38 -11.61 -4.81
CA TRP A 9 -12.46 -12.59 -4.22
C TRP A 9 -11.42 -11.96 -3.28
N TRP A 10 -11.14 -10.69 -3.49
CA TRP A 10 -10.12 -9.94 -2.77
C TRP A 10 -10.59 -9.32 -1.44
N LYS A 11 -11.90 -9.27 -1.16
CA LYS A 11 -12.44 -8.60 0.05
C LYS A 11 -11.85 -9.09 1.37
N ASN A 12 -11.48 -10.36 1.44
CA ASN A 12 -10.88 -10.97 2.63
C ASN A 12 -9.42 -11.39 2.40
N ALA A 13 -8.80 -10.94 1.32
CA ALA A 13 -7.43 -11.30 0.99
C ALA A 13 -6.44 -10.65 1.96
N ILE A 14 -5.38 -11.37 2.27
CA ILE A 14 -4.19 -10.86 2.93
C ILE A 14 -3.16 -10.56 1.85
N ILE A 15 -2.81 -9.29 1.71
CA ILE A 15 -1.80 -8.86 0.73
C ILE A 15 -0.47 -8.73 1.44
N TYR A 16 0.59 -9.24 0.80
CA TYR A 16 1.96 -9.10 1.25
C TYR A 16 2.77 -8.39 0.17
N GLN A 17 3.29 -7.20 0.48
CA GLN A 17 4.14 -6.45 -0.42
C GLN A 17 5.57 -6.99 -0.37
N ILE A 18 6.16 -7.21 -1.52
CA ILE A 18 7.54 -7.63 -1.69
C ILE A 18 8.29 -6.58 -2.50
N TYR A 19 9.38 -6.08 -1.93
CA TYR A 19 10.41 -5.38 -2.71
C TYR A 19 11.44 -6.41 -3.18
N PRO A 20 11.42 -6.82 -4.47
CA PRO A 20 12.24 -7.94 -4.94
C PRO A 20 13.70 -7.80 -4.59
N ARG A 21 14.28 -6.63 -4.78
CA ARG A 21 15.72 -6.34 -4.54
C ARG A 21 16.20 -6.60 -3.11
N THR A 22 15.32 -6.57 -2.14
CA THR A 22 15.68 -6.73 -0.71
C THR A 22 15.10 -7.96 -0.07
N PHE A 23 14.25 -8.71 -0.78
CA PHE A 23 13.49 -9.82 -0.21
C PHE A 23 14.30 -11.09 -0.06
N CYS A 24 14.81 -11.64 -1.16
CA CYS A 24 15.60 -12.88 -1.14
C CYS A 24 16.51 -12.95 -2.35
N ASP A 25 17.81 -13.06 -2.11
CA ASP A 25 18.83 -13.23 -3.10
C ASP A 25 19.01 -14.73 -3.37
N SER A 26 18.86 -15.17 -4.63
CA SER A 26 18.96 -16.57 -5.02
C SER A 26 20.32 -16.96 -5.62
N ASN A 27 21.10 -15.96 -6.05
CA ASN A 27 22.34 -16.17 -6.82
C ASN A 27 23.61 -15.72 -6.08
N GLY A 28 23.48 -14.99 -4.93
CA GLY A 28 24.57 -14.59 -4.08
C GLY A 28 25.22 -13.25 -4.47
N ASP A 29 24.54 -12.42 -5.27
CA ASP A 29 25.03 -11.11 -5.69
C ASP A 29 24.64 -9.97 -4.74
N ASN A 30 23.97 -10.27 -3.63
CA ASN A 30 23.38 -9.35 -2.65
C ASN A 30 22.21 -8.52 -3.19
N ILE A 31 21.61 -8.93 -4.30
CA ILE A 31 20.39 -8.37 -4.84
C ILE A 31 19.32 -9.45 -4.80
N GLY A 32 18.20 -9.18 -4.14
CA GLY A 32 17.05 -10.07 -4.19
C GLY A 32 16.44 -10.11 -5.58
N ASP A 33 15.86 -11.25 -5.94
CA ASP A 33 15.40 -11.54 -7.29
C ASP A 33 14.09 -12.35 -7.33
N ILE A 34 13.49 -12.49 -8.51
CA ILE A 34 12.26 -13.26 -8.72
C ILE A 34 12.44 -14.74 -8.36
N PRO A 35 13.53 -15.43 -8.73
CA PRO A 35 13.81 -16.79 -8.27
C PRO A 35 13.87 -16.91 -6.73
N GLY A 36 14.42 -15.92 -6.03
CA GLY A 36 14.42 -15.84 -4.58
C GLY A 36 13.00 -15.76 -4.02
N ILE A 37 12.11 -14.96 -4.63
CA ILE A 37 10.69 -14.91 -4.25
C ILE A 37 10.04 -16.29 -4.44
N ILE A 38 10.32 -16.96 -5.55
CA ILE A 38 9.81 -18.32 -5.82
C ILE A 38 10.21 -19.28 -4.70
N SER A 39 11.44 -19.20 -4.20
CA SER A 39 11.93 -20.06 -3.11
C SER A 39 11.16 -19.87 -1.79
N LYS A 40 10.55 -18.69 -1.59
CA LYS A 40 9.82 -18.30 -0.38
C LYS A 40 8.30 -18.44 -0.47
N LEU A 41 7.76 -18.99 -1.55
CA LEU A 41 6.31 -19.15 -1.72
C LEU A 41 5.67 -20.02 -0.62
N HIS A 42 6.37 -21.03 -0.12
CA HIS A 42 5.87 -21.88 0.97
C HIS A 42 5.76 -21.09 2.27
N TYR A 43 6.79 -20.35 2.65
CA TYR A 43 6.79 -19.43 3.78
C TYR A 43 5.61 -18.44 3.74
N LEU A 44 5.37 -17.82 2.58
CA LEU A 44 4.25 -16.88 2.41
C LEU A 44 2.89 -17.58 2.55
N LYS A 45 2.79 -18.82 2.07
CA LYS A 45 1.58 -19.63 2.20
C LYS A 45 1.30 -19.99 3.66
N GLU A 46 2.30 -20.39 4.42
CA GLU A 46 2.20 -20.73 5.85
C GLU A 46 1.88 -19.49 6.70
N LEU A 47 2.41 -18.32 6.32
CA LEU A 47 2.01 -17.06 6.93
C LEU A 47 0.51 -16.73 6.71
N GLY A 48 -0.10 -17.31 5.67
CA GLY A 48 -1.50 -17.10 5.32
C GLY A 48 -1.74 -16.04 4.25
N VAL A 49 -0.73 -15.69 3.46
CA VAL A 49 -0.81 -14.71 2.36
C VAL A 49 -1.68 -15.24 1.22
N ASP A 50 -2.53 -14.39 0.68
CA ASP A 50 -3.39 -14.68 -0.47
C ASP A 50 -2.92 -13.97 -1.75
N VAL A 51 -2.25 -12.82 -1.60
CA VAL A 51 -1.77 -12.00 -2.71
C VAL A 51 -0.37 -11.47 -2.41
N ILE A 52 0.54 -11.67 -3.35
CA ILE A 52 1.84 -10.98 -3.38
C ILE A 52 1.65 -9.70 -4.20
N ALA A 53 1.96 -8.54 -3.61
CA ALA A 53 2.10 -7.28 -4.32
C ALA A 53 3.60 -7.06 -4.60
N LEU A 54 4.00 -7.25 -5.84
CA LEU A 54 5.38 -7.00 -6.26
C LEU A 54 5.61 -5.49 -6.35
N GLY A 55 6.61 -4.99 -5.62
CA GLY A 55 7.17 -3.66 -5.83
C GLY A 55 7.73 -3.51 -7.24
N PRO A 56 8.31 -2.37 -7.60
CA PRO A 56 8.76 -2.13 -8.96
C PRO A 56 9.71 -3.22 -9.48
N ILE A 57 9.33 -3.86 -10.60
CA ILE A 57 10.12 -4.88 -11.27
C ILE A 57 10.54 -4.48 -12.69
N PHE A 58 10.14 -3.29 -13.13
CA PHE A 58 10.47 -2.76 -14.44
C PHE A 58 11.92 -2.26 -14.51
N PRO A 59 12.54 -2.23 -15.69
CA PRO A 59 13.81 -1.56 -15.88
C PRO A 59 13.75 -0.11 -15.41
N SER A 60 14.76 0.31 -14.65
CA SER A 60 14.81 1.62 -14.03
C SER A 60 16.26 2.03 -13.73
N PRO A 61 16.66 3.29 -13.88
CA PRO A 61 17.92 3.78 -13.35
C PRO A 61 17.94 3.88 -11.81
N ARG A 62 16.81 3.57 -11.15
CA ARG A 62 16.66 3.43 -9.69
C ARG A 62 16.93 4.69 -8.87
N ARG A 63 16.71 5.85 -9.45
CA ARG A 63 16.84 7.14 -8.76
C ARG A 63 15.70 7.39 -7.78
N ASP A 64 14.57 6.66 -7.96
CA ASP A 64 13.42 6.61 -7.03
C ASP A 64 13.03 5.16 -6.72
N SER A 65 14.00 4.35 -6.27
CA SER A 65 13.79 2.96 -5.80
C SER A 65 13.07 2.04 -6.82
N GLY A 66 13.16 2.36 -8.12
CA GLY A 66 12.53 1.58 -9.19
C GLY A 66 11.21 2.15 -9.71
N TYR A 67 10.67 3.21 -9.09
CA TYR A 67 9.44 3.87 -9.56
C TYR A 67 9.68 4.79 -10.79
N ASP A 68 10.92 5.11 -11.10
CA ASP A 68 11.35 5.79 -12.32
C ASP A 68 11.50 4.76 -13.46
N THR A 69 10.37 4.26 -13.98
CA THR A 69 10.29 3.20 -14.98
C THR A 69 10.81 3.66 -16.35
N SER A 70 11.70 2.86 -16.96
CA SER A 70 12.22 3.09 -18.31
C SER A 70 11.63 2.19 -19.40
N ASP A 71 10.92 1.12 -19.03
CA ASP A 71 10.14 0.27 -19.93
C ASP A 71 9.01 -0.44 -19.13
N PHE A 72 7.77 -0.23 -19.53
CA PHE A 72 6.61 -0.83 -18.86
C PHE A 72 6.32 -2.29 -19.25
N LYS A 73 7.03 -2.86 -20.24
CA LYS A 73 6.79 -4.22 -20.73
C LYS A 73 7.98 -5.16 -20.58
N ALA A 74 8.99 -4.75 -19.84
CA ALA A 74 10.18 -5.55 -19.56
C ALA A 74 10.37 -5.78 -18.04
N ILE A 75 11.19 -6.74 -17.70
CA ILE A 75 11.67 -7.01 -16.35
C ILE A 75 13.08 -6.43 -16.19
N ASP A 76 13.35 -5.78 -15.05
CA ASP A 76 14.71 -5.34 -14.70
C ASP A 76 15.65 -6.56 -14.69
N PRO A 77 16.72 -6.55 -15.51
CA PRO A 77 17.61 -7.72 -15.66
C PRO A 77 18.29 -8.13 -14.36
N ASP A 78 18.45 -7.22 -13.38
CA ASP A 78 18.98 -7.58 -12.07
C ASP A 78 17.98 -8.38 -11.23
N LEU A 79 16.69 -8.34 -11.56
CA LEU A 79 15.62 -9.02 -10.82
C LEU A 79 15.24 -10.37 -11.45
N GLY A 80 15.66 -10.63 -12.68
CA GLY A 80 15.37 -11.86 -13.40
C GLY A 80 14.87 -11.64 -14.82
N THR A 81 14.22 -12.65 -15.36
CA THR A 81 13.72 -12.69 -16.73
C THR A 81 12.19 -12.73 -16.79
N MET A 82 11.64 -12.60 -18.00
CA MET A 82 10.22 -12.78 -18.23
C MET A 82 9.76 -14.21 -17.92
N GLU A 83 10.62 -15.20 -18.20
CA GLU A 83 10.39 -16.61 -17.87
C GLU A 83 10.37 -16.84 -16.35
N ASP A 84 11.17 -16.09 -15.60
CA ASP A 84 11.16 -16.16 -14.13
C ASP A 84 9.85 -15.65 -13.57
N LEU A 85 9.30 -14.55 -14.14
CA LEU A 85 7.99 -14.05 -13.75
C LEU A 85 6.88 -15.06 -14.12
N ASP A 86 6.91 -15.64 -15.30
CA ASP A 86 5.94 -16.67 -15.71
C ASP A 86 6.00 -17.89 -14.76
N ARG A 87 7.19 -18.29 -14.32
CA ARG A 87 7.39 -19.33 -13.29
C ARG A 87 6.83 -18.91 -11.93
N LEU A 88 7.06 -17.66 -11.52
CA LEU A 88 6.52 -17.12 -10.26
C LEU A 88 5.00 -17.18 -10.27
N ILE A 89 4.35 -16.65 -11.30
CA ILE A 89 2.88 -16.63 -11.45
C ILE A 89 2.34 -18.08 -11.39
N SER A 90 2.95 -18.98 -12.16
CA SER A 90 2.53 -20.39 -12.21
C SER A 90 2.66 -21.09 -10.85
N ARG A 91 3.80 -20.93 -10.17
CA ARG A 91 4.05 -21.57 -8.86
C ARG A 91 3.21 -20.97 -7.75
N ALA A 92 3.06 -19.64 -7.72
CA ALA A 92 2.17 -18.95 -6.77
C ALA A 92 0.72 -19.46 -6.92
N LYS A 93 0.22 -19.58 -8.15
CA LYS A 93 -1.11 -20.14 -8.43
C LYS A 93 -1.28 -21.56 -7.88
N ARG A 94 -0.26 -22.42 -7.94
CA ARG A 94 -0.33 -23.81 -7.41
C ARG A 94 -0.51 -23.84 -5.89
N VAL A 95 0.05 -22.89 -5.16
CA VAL A 95 -0.11 -22.78 -3.70
C VAL A 95 -1.29 -21.88 -3.30
N GLY A 96 -2.07 -21.39 -4.28
CA GLY A 96 -3.26 -20.57 -4.04
C GLY A 96 -2.94 -19.10 -3.73
N ILE A 97 -1.76 -18.62 -4.15
CA ILE A 97 -1.36 -17.21 -4.03
C ILE A 97 -1.50 -16.54 -5.39
N LYS A 98 -2.02 -15.32 -5.42
CA LYS A 98 -2.10 -14.46 -6.60
C LYS A 98 -0.94 -13.48 -6.61
N VAL A 99 -0.56 -13.00 -7.81
CA VAL A 99 0.49 -12.00 -7.97
C VAL A 99 -0.12 -10.75 -8.57
N MET A 100 0.04 -9.61 -7.92
CA MET A 100 -0.24 -8.27 -8.46
C MET A 100 1.07 -7.48 -8.53
N MET A 101 1.08 -6.39 -9.29
CA MET A 101 2.30 -5.59 -9.44
C MET A 101 2.06 -4.11 -9.22
N ASP A 102 3.11 -3.42 -8.76
CA ASP A 102 3.12 -1.98 -8.66
C ASP A 102 3.34 -1.36 -10.04
N MET A 103 2.60 -0.29 -10.33
CA MET A 103 2.73 0.45 -11.57
C MET A 103 2.63 1.96 -11.29
N CYS A 104 3.73 2.69 -11.52
CA CYS A 104 3.70 4.14 -11.51
C CYS A 104 3.17 4.64 -12.85
N ILE A 105 1.97 5.22 -12.84
CA ILE A 105 1.30 5.66 -14.08
C ILE A 105 1.36 7.18 -14.29
N ALA A 106 1.91 7.93 -13.33
CA ALA A 106 1.96 9.39 -13.42
C ALA A 106 3.12 9.91 -14.28
N SER A 107 4.21 9.15 -14.35
CA SER A 107 5.46 9.57 -14.97
C SER A 107 6.25 8.37 -15.51
N THR A 108 7.29 8.66 -16.28
CA THR A 108 8.32 7.67 -16.64
C THR A 108 9.67 8.11 -16.08
N SER A 109 10.70 7.27 -16.23
CA SER A 109 12.08 7.76 -16.14
C SER A 109 12.40 8.76 -17.24
N ASP A 110 13.34 9.68 -16.97
CA ASP A 110 13.97 10.51 -18.01
C ASP A 110 14.83 9.67 -18.98
N GLU A 111 15.07 8.39 -18.66
CA GLU A 111 15.73 7.43 -19.55
C GLU A 111 14.74 6.59 -20.38
N HIS A 112 13.44 6.76 -20.22
CA HIS A 112 12.43 6.08 -21.04
C HIS A 112 12.53 6.49 -22.50
N GLU A 113 12.39 5.53 -23.41
CA GLU A 113 12.49 5.80 -24.86
C GLU A 113 11.49 6.86 -25.33
N TRP A 114 10.26 6.84 -24.80
CA TRP A 114 9.24 7.85 -25.11
C TRP A 114 9.72 9.27 -24.79
N PHE A 115 10.40 9.46 -23.65
CA PHE A 115 10.88 10.78 -23.25
C PHE A 115 12.05 11.26 -24.12
N LYS A 116 13.00 10.37 -24.42
CA LYS A 116 14.13 10.68 -25.31
C LYS A 116 13.62 11.11 -26.70
N LYS A 117 12.72 10.32 -27.30
CA LYS A 117 12.09 10.66 -28.57
C LYS A 117 11.25 11.95 -28.52
N ALA A 118 10.56 12.20 -27.40
CA ALA A 118 9.81 13.43 -27.22
C ALA A 118 10.72 14.67 -27.24
N LEU A 119 11.89 14.60 -26.60
CA LEU A 119 12.88 15.67 -26.62
C LEU A 119 13.52 15.87 -27.99
N GLU A 120 13.63 14.85 -28.80
CA GLU A 120 14.10 14.89 -30.20
C GLU A 120 13.04 15.45 -31.16
N GLY A 121 11.78 15.58 -30.71
CA GLY A 121 10.68 16.11 -31.52
C GLY A 121 10.01 15.08 -32.41
N ASP A 122 10.12 13.76 -32.06
CA ASP A 122 9.44 12.70 -32.77
C ASP A 122 7.92 12.94 -32.79
N GLU A 123 7.30 12.79 -33.96
CA GLU A 123 5.89 13.14 -34.21
C GLU A 123 4.92 12.39 -33.28
N LYS A 124 5.17 11.12 -32.97
CA LYS A 124 4.33 10.35 -32.05
C LYS A 124 4.53 10.83 -30.60
N TYR A 125 5.77 10.99 -30.17
CA TYR A 125 6.10 11.16 -28.74
C TYR A 125 6.18 12.59 -28.26
N LYS A 126 6.27 13.60 -29.14
CA LYS A 126 6.40 15.03 -28.77
C LYS A 126 5.33 15.55 -27.80
N ASN A 127 4.14 14.93 -27.79
CA ASN A 127 3.04 15.31 -26.92
C ASN A 127 2.78 14.30 -25.78
N TYR A 128 3.66 13.31 -25.58
CA TYR A 128 3.54 12.35 -24.47
C TYR A 128 3.83 12.98 -23.11
N TYR A 129 4.55 14.09 -23.12
CA TYR A 129 4.97 14.83 -21.94
C TYR A 129 4.61 16.31 -22.08
N TYR A 130 4.61 17.02 -20.95
CA TYR A 130 4.46 18.46 -20.94
C TYR A 130 5.83 19.11 -21.17
N ILE A 131 6.20 19.35 -22.44
CA ILE A 131 7.46 19.97 -22.88
C ILE A 131 7.21 21.39 -23.40
N SER A 132 8.13 22.31 -23.15
CA SER A 132 8.03 23.74 -23.55
C SER A 132 9.39 24.36 -23.71
N ALA A 133 9.47 25.44 -24.55
CA ALA A 133 10.66 26.25 -24.65
C ALA A 133 10.99 27.05 -23.37
N TYR A 134 10.01 27.24 -22.50
CA TYR A 134 10.16 28.01 -21.26
C TYR A 134 9.32 27.39 -20.14
N LYS A 135 9.60 27.78 -18.89
CA LYS A 135 8.85 27.38 -17.71
C LYS A 135 7.43 27.98 -17.76
N ARG A 136 6.40 27.12 -17.91
CA ARG A 136 5.03 27.56 -18.20
C ARG A 136 4.27 28.14 -17.01
N ASN A 137 4.62 27.75 -15.78
CA ASN A 137 3.94 28.16 -14.57
C ASN A 137 4.84 28.09 -13.33
N ASN A 138 4.31 28.49 -12.20
CA ASN A 138 5.01 28.61 -10.92
C ASN A 138 4.86 27.37 -10.00
N TRP A 139 4.48 26.22 -10.53
CA TRP A 139 4.19 25.03 -9.73
C TRP A 139 5.42 24.49 -8.99
N HIS A 140 5.18 23.95 -7.81
CA HIS A 140 6.17 23.19 -7.07
C HIS A 140 5.98 21.69 -7.32
N GLY A 141 7.07 20.96 -7.35
CA GLY A 141 7.04 19.52 -7.27
C GLY A 141 6.79 19.05 -5.83
N LEU A 142 6.42 17.80 -5.67
CA LEU A 142 6.20 17.21 -4.33
C LEU A 142 7.49 17.14 -3.51
N ARG A 143 8.64 17.03 -4.18
CA ARG A 143 9.98 16.95 -3.58
C ARG A 143 10.89 18.12 -3.96
N SER A 144 10.40 19.13 -4.69
CA SER A 144 11.20 20.24 -5.23
C SER A 144 10.45 21.57 -5.23
N ARG A 145 11.22 22.69 -5.24
CA ARG A 145 10.64 24.04 -5.32
C ARG A 145 10.12 24.41 -6.71
N SER A 146 10.41 23.62 -7.73
CA SER A 146 9.90 23.81 -9.08
C SER A 146 9.51 22.45 -9.65
N ALA A 147 8.31 22.35 -10.20
CA ALA A 147 7.88 21.19 -10.97
C ALA A 147 8.45 21.19 -12.40
N TRP A 148 9.01 22.31 -12.85
CA TRP A 148 9.65 22.42 -14.17
C TRP A 148 11.16 22.26 -14.07
N ASN A 149 11.69 21.37 -14.90
CA ASN A 149 13.11 21.07 -15.01
C ASN A 149 13.59 21.30 -16.44
N LYS A 150 14.87 21.65 -16.61
CA LYS A 150 15.47 21.92 -17.91
C LYS A 150 16.23 20.69 -18.38
N ALA A 151 15.94 20.23 -19.60
CA ALA A 151 16.66 19.17 -20.30
C ALA A 151 17.96 19.69 -20.91
N GLU A 152 18.85 18.80 -21.31
CA GLU A 152 20.15 19.13 -21.90
C GLU A 152 20.03 19.93 -23.23
N ASN A 153 18.98 19.63 -24.01
CA ASN A 153 18.68 20.35 -25.26
C ASN A 153 18.09 21.76 -25.04
N GLY A 154 17.98 22.20 -23.77
CA GLY A 154 17.47 23.51 -23.40
C GLY A 154 15.96 23.62 -23.21
N GLN A 155 15.19 22.62 -23.58
CA GLN A 155 13.75 22.56 -23.36
C GLN A 155 13.41 22.37 -21.87
N TRP A 156 12.21 22.80 -21.47
CA TRP A 156 11.66 22.58 -20.14
C TRP A 156 10.61 21.49 -20.17
N TYR A 157 10.59 20.63 -19.15
CA TYR A 157 9.57 19.60 -18.96
C TYR A 157 8.99 19.62 -17.55
N LEU A 158 7.73 19.23 -17.44
CA LEU A 158 7.03 19.09 -16.17
C LEU A 158 7.43 17.77 -15.48
N SER A 159 7.65 17.82 -14.17
CA SER A 159 8.06 16.68 -13.37
C SER A 159 7.68 16.92 -11.89
N ILE A 160 6.47 16.52 -11.51
CA ILE A 160 5.92 16.76 -10.16
C ILE A 160 6.61 15.89 -9.12
N MET A 161 6.93 14.64 -9.44
CA MET A 161 7.57 13.70 -8.51
C MET A 161 9.05 14.03 -8.27
N GLY A 162 9.74 14.59 -9.25
CA GLY A 162 11.15 14.94 -9.16
C GLY A 162 11.83 14.94 -10.53
N LYS A 163 13.01 15.58 -10.62
CA LYS A 163 13.71 15.87 -11.88
C LYS A 163 13.78 14.67 -12.85
N ASN A 164 13.96 13.47 -12.33
CA ASN A 164 14.18 12.28 -13.17
C ASN A 164 12.89 11.54 -13.55
N GLN A 165 11.72 12.13 -13.26
CA GLN A 165 10.42 11.52 -13.50
C GLN A 165 9.50 12.48 -14.26
N PRO A 166 9.71 12.70 -15.58
CA PRO A 166 8.85 13.53 -16.41
C PRO A 166 7.41 13.02 -16.40
N ASP A 167 6.46 13.94 -16.20
CA ASP A 167 5.03 13.64 -16.10
C ASP A 167 4.45 13.28 -17.47
N LEU A 168 3.73 12.15 -17.53
CA LEU A 168 2.97 11.75 -18.71
C LEU A 168 1.77 12.67 -18.92
N ASN A 169 1.51 13.00 -20.18
CA ASN A 169 0.35 13.79 -20.59
C ASN A 169 -0.86 12.90 -20.88
N TRP A 170 -1.61 12.55 -19.87
CA TRP A 170 -2.82 11.72 -19.98
C TRP A 170 -3.98 12.37 -20.75
N SER A 171 -3.87 13.63 -21.17
CA SER A 171 -4.82 14.22 -22.12
C SER A 171 -4.53 13.77 -23.56
N ASN A 172 -3.36 13.20 -23.83
CA ASN A 172 -3.01 12.60 -25.10
C ASN A 172 -3.58 11.18 -25.19
N PRO A 173 -4.45 10.87 -26.19
CA PRO A 173 -5.03 9.54 -26.33
C PRO A 173 -4.00 8.43 -26.56
N ASP A 174 -2.86 8.72 -27.19
CA ASP A 174 -1.81 7.72 -27.43
C ASP A 174 -1.13 7.29 -26.13
N VAL A 175 -0.96 8.20 -25.15
CA VAL A 175 -0.47 7.87 -23.81
C VAL A 175 -1.45 6.91 -23.12
N TYR A 176 -2.75 7.19 -23.23
CA TYR A 176 -3.77 6.33 -22.67
C TYR A 176 -3.72 4.92 -23.28
N GLU A 177 -3.66 4.81 -24.60
CA GLU A 177 -3.67 3.51 -25.29
C GLU A 177 -2.38 2.71 -25.02
N ASP A 178 -1.20 3.33 -25.04
CA ASP A 178 0.07 2.64 -24.76
C ASP A 178 0.14 2.16 -23.30
N MET A 179 -0.41 2.92 -22.33
CA MET A 179 -0.50 2.50 -20.94
C MET A 179 -1.56 1.40 -20.72
N ALA A 180 -2.72 1.52 -21.37
CA ALA A 180 -3.76 0.48 -21.33
C ALA A 180 -3.24 -0.84 -21.94
N ASP A 181 -2.46 -0.75 -23.02
CA ASP A 181 -1.84 -1.91 -23.67
C ASP A 181 -0.74 -2.55 -22.79
N ALA A 182 0.05 -1.74 -22.05
CA ALA A 182 0.97 -2.28 -21.06
C ALA A 182 0.23 -3.02 -19.94
N MET A 183 -0.92 -2.50 -19.46
CA MET A 183 -1.73 -3.20 -18.46
C MET A 183 -2.32 -4.51 -19.00
N ARG A 184 -2.86 -4.51 -20.24
CA ARG A 184 -3.36 -5.74 -20.88
C ARG A 184 -2.27 -6.79 -21.00
N PHE A 185 -1.07 -6.40 -21.44
CA PHE A 185 0.08 -7.29 -21.56
C PHE A 185 0.35 -8.08 -20.26
N TRP A 186 0.36 -7.40 -19.12
CA TRP A 186 0.58 -8.06 -17.83
C TRP A 186 -0.59 -8.91 -17.35
N LEU A 187 -1.82 -8.46 -17.61
CA LEU A 187 -3.04 -9.22 -17.28
C LEU A 187 -3.12 -10.51 -18.12
N ASP A 188 -2.74 -10.45 -19.39
CA ASP A 188 -2.67 -11.63 -20.28
C ASP A 188 -1.62 -12.63 -19.81
N LYS A 189 -0.53 -12.17 -19.18
CA LYS A 189 0.45 -13.04 -18.52
C LYS A 189 -0.06 -13.69 -17.23
N GLY A 190 -1.19 -13.22 -16.70
CA GLY A 190 -1.81 -13.79 -15.50
C GLY A 190 -1.56 -13.02 -14.20
N ILE A 191 -1.09 -11.76 -14.29
CA ILE A 191 -1.10 -10.84 -13.15
C ILE A 191 -2.53 -10.61 -12.69
N ALA A 192 -2.78 -10.69 -11.39
CA ALA A 192 -4.12 -10.64 -10.82
C ALA A 192 -4.64 -9.21 -10.60
N GLY A 193 -3.80 -8.20 -10.81
CA GLY A 193 -4.17 -6.80 -10.65
C GLY A 193 -2.97 -5.87 -10.45
N PHE A 194 -3.28 -4.62 -10.12
CA PHE A 194 -2.29 -3.56 -9.99
C PHE A 194 -2.44 -2.78 -8.69
N ARG A 195 -1.31 -2.35 -8.14
CA ARG A 195 -1.23 -1.19 -7.23
C ARG A 195 -0.78 0.00 -8.08
N LEU A 196 -1.64 1.00 -8.20
CA LEU A 196 -1.37 2.20 -8.98
C LEU A 196 -0.77 3.26 -8.05
N ASP A 197 0.53 3.49 -8.19
CA ASP A 197 1.23 4.53 -7.44
C ASP A 197 0.94 5.92 -8.01
N THR A 198 0.76 6.90 -7.13
CA THR A 198 0.55 8.33 -7.47
C THR A 198 -0.56 8.60 -8.50
N MET A 199 -1.61 7.76 -8.52
CA MET A 199 -2.69 7.83 -9.52
C MET A 199 -3.50 9.13 -9.46
N ASN A 200 -3.42 9.88 -8.39
CA ASN A 200 -4.21 11.10 -8.17
C ASN A 200 -3.60 12.37 -8.75
N ILE A 201 -2.45 12.26 -9.42
CA ILE A 201 -1.77 13.40 -10.07
C ILE A 201 -1.61 13.23 -11.59
N ILE A 202 -2.21 12.22 -12.19
CA ILE A 202 -1.99 11.84 -13.60
C ILE A 202 -2.50 12.90 -14.58
N TYR A 203 -3.61 13.60 -14.27
CA TYR A 203 -4.23 14.53 -15.19
C TYR A 203 -4.13 15.98 -14.70
N LYS A 204 -3.77 16.90 -15.61
CA LYS A 204 -3.64 18.33 -15.35
C LYS A 204 -4.83 19.07 -16.00
N ASN A 205 -5.74 19.60 -15.19
CA ASN A 205 -6.93 20.32 -15.68
C ASN A 205 -6.57 21.67 -16.35
N SER A 206 -5.46 22.27 -15.96
CA SER A 206 -5.03 23.57 -16.43
C SER A 206 -3.52 23.68 -16.26
N MET A 207 -2.89 24.55 -17.03
CA MET A 207 -1.47 24.91 -16.89
C MET A 207 -1.30 26.35 -16.38
N ALA A 208 -2.33 26.94 -15.77
CA ALA A 208 -2.27 28.24 -15.15
C ALA A 208 -1.33 28.26 -13.93
N ASP A 209 -0.87 29.45 -13.55
CA ASP A 209 -0.11 29.63 -12.32
C ASP A 209 -0.90 29.15 -11.08
N GLY A 210 -0.21 28.48 -10.18
CA GLY A 210 -0.78 28.08 -8.89
C GLY A 210 -1.00 29.27 -7.98
N GLY A 211 -2.14 29.30 -7.32
CA GLY A 211 -2.52 30.28 -6.31
C GLY A 211 -1.71 30.14 -5.02
N PHE A 212 -2.20 30.80 -3.96
CA PHE A 212 -1.63 30.68 -2.63
C PHE A 212 -2.01 29.34 -2.01
N ASN A 213 -1.09 28.37 -2.06
CA ASN A 213 -1.24 27.09 -1.38
C ASN A 213 -0.03 26.89 -0.46
N ILE A 214 -0.28 26.65 0.82
CA ILE A 214 0.74 26.50 1.86
C ILE A 214 1.51 25.18 1.69
N PHE A 215 0.91 24.16 1.03
CA PHE A 215 1.47 22.81 0.98
C PHE A 215 2.18 22.52 -0.35
N VAL A 216 1.46 22.66 -1.48
CA VAL A 216 2.02 22.37 -2.81
C VAL A 216 1.44 23.38 -3.80
N LYS A 217 2.24 24.37 -4.19
CA LYS A 217 1.83 25.40 -5.15
C LYS A 217 1.49 24.80 -6.51
N GLY A 218 0.29 25.05 -7.00
CA GLY A 218 -0.23 24.47 -8.24
C GLY A 218 -1.01 23.17 -8.06
N GLY A 219 -1.07 22.64 -6.82
CA GLY A 219 -1.78 21.39 -6.52
C GLY A 219 -3.25 21.39 -6.93
N GLU A 220 -3.90 22.55 -6.93
CA GLU A 220 -5.28 22.74 -7.38
C GLU A 220 -5.51 22.39 -8.86
N HIS A 221 -4.44 22.33 -9.65
CA HIS A 221 -4.51 22.02 -11.08
C HIS A 221 -4.22 20.56 -11.42
N TYR A 222 -3.63 19.79 -10.48
CA TYR A 222 -3.22 18.40 -10.76
C TYR A 222 -3.55 17.39 -9.65
N LEU A 223 -3.89 17.82 -8.42
CA LEU A 223 -4.29 16.89 -7.36
C LEU A 223 -5.78 16.60 -7.45
N TYR A 224 -6.16 15.33 -7.51
CA TYR A 224 -7.58 14.88 -7.48
C TYR A 224 -8.48 15.50 -8.53
N THR A 225 -7.94 15.83 -9.68
CA THR A 225 -8.72 16.47 -10.74
C THR A 225 -9.80 15.54 -11.28
N GLN A 226 -10.89 16.12 -11.82
CA GLN A 226 -11.92 15.32 -12.49
C GLN A 226 -11.32 14.47 -13.61
N GLY A 227 -10.34 15.00 -14.35
CA GLY A 227 -9.65 14.24 -15.39
C GLY A 227 -8.91 13.00 -14.88
N CYS A 228 -8.35 13.02 -13.65
CA CYS A 228 -7.80 11.80 -13.03
C CYS A 228 -8.92 10.75 -12.85
N ARG A 229 -10.08 11.15 -12.37
CA ARG A 229 -11.24 10.26 -12.17
C ARG A 229 -11.75 9.70 -13.50
N ASP A 230 -11.85 10.53 -14.52
CA ASP A 230 -12.32 10.11 -15.85
C ASP A 230 -11.38 9.08 -16.49
N ILE A 231 -10.06 9.26 -16.32
CA ILE A 231 -9.06 8.26 -16.78
C ILE A 231 -9.20 6.95 -16.00
N ILE A 232 -9.31 6.98 -14.69
CA ILE A 232 -9.50 5.77 -13.86
C ILE A 232 -10.78 5.03 -14.28
N LYS A 233 -11.87 5.77 -14.45
CA LYS A 233 -13.15 5.20 -14.91
C LYS A 233 -13.03 4.55 -16.29
N ARG A 234 -12.35 5.22 -17.23
CA ARG A 234 -12.12 4.70 -18.57
C ARG A 234 -11.23 3.44 -18.55
N LEU A 235 -10.13 3.43 -17.78
CA LEU A 235 -9.28 2.25 -17.60
C LEU A 235 -10.06 1.07 -17.00
N ASN A 236 -10.96 1.32 -16.04
CA ASN A 236 -11.83 0.29 -15.52
C ASN A 236 -12.74 -0.29 -16.62
N GLN A 237 -13.38 0.56 -17.43
CA GLN A 237 -14.30 0.13 -18.51
C GLN A 237 -13.57 -0.62 -19.62
N ASP A 238 -12.39 -0.12 -20.03
CA ASP A 238 -11.70 -0.60 -21.22
C ASP A 238 -10.74 -1.78 -20.93
N VAL A 239 -10.27 -1.90 -19.69
CA VAL A 239 -9.27 -2.90 -19.30
C VAL A 239 -9.74 -3.72 -18.11
N TRP A 240 -9.78 -3.16 -16.90
CA TRP A 240 -9.80 -3.93 -15.65
C TRP A 240 -11.06 -4.79 -15.48
N SER A 241 -12.24 -4.27 -15.84
CA SER A 241 -13.51 -5.02 -15.74
C SER A 241 -13.55 -6.27 -16.62
N LYS A 242 -12.76 -6.28 -17.72
CA LYS A 242 -12.71 -7.40 -18.64
C LYS A 242 -11.89 -8.57 -18.11
N TYR A 243 -10.93 -8.30 -17.22
CA TYR A 243 -10.01 -9.30 -16.64
C TYR A 243 -10.40 -9.78 -15.24
N LYS A 244 -11.42 -9.19 -14.61
CA LYS A 244 -11.77 -9.47 -13.20
C LYS A 244 -10.57 -9.30 -12.26
N CYS A 245 -9.67 -8.38 -12.59
CA CYS A 245 -8.48 -8.06 -11.81
C CYS A 245 -8.84 -7.22 -10.58
N PHE A 246 -7.90 -7.13 -9.65
CA PHE A 246 -8.00 -6.33 -8.44
C PHE A 246 -7.09 -5.11 -8.55
N VAL A 247 -7.67 -3.91 -8.51
CA VAL A 247 -6.91 -2.68 -8.68
C VAL A 247 -7.04 -1.80 -7.44
N ILE A 248 -5.90 -1.49 -6.85
CA ILE A 248 -5.81 -0.60 -5.70
C ILE A 248 -5.06 0.68 -6.07
N GLY A 249 -5.54 1.80 -5.53
CA GLY A 249 -4.92 3.11 -5.74
C GLY A 249 -4.12 3.57 -4.55
N GLU A 250 -2.98 4.17 -4.82
CA GLU A 250 -2.24 4.98 -3.86
C GLU A 250 -2.04 6.39 -4.40
N GLY A 251 -2.13 7.36 -3.54
CA GLY A 251 -1.98 8.74 -3.95
C GLY A 251 -1.48 9.65 -2.84
N THR A 252 -0.80 10.69 -3.25
CA THR A 252 -0.25 11.70 -2.34
C THR A 252 -1.36 12.51 -1.68
N SER A 253 -1.32 12.62 -0.35
CA SER A 253 -2.24 13.48 0.43
C SER A 253 -3.73 13.15 0.26
N ILE A 254 -4.08 11.88 0.11
CA ILE A 254 -5.49 11.45 -0.03
C ILE A 254 -6.27 11.78 1.24
N PHE A 255 -7.35 12.55 1.07
CA PHE A 255 -8.38 12.71 2.10
C PHE A 255 -9.44 11.61 1.93
N PRO A 256 -10.08 11.17 3.03
CA PRO A 256 -11.09 10.10 2.95
C PRO A 256 -12.21 10.38 1.96
N ASP A 257 -12.67 11.63 1.88
CA ASP A 257 -13.77 12.02 0.99
C ASP A 257 -13.37 11.93 -0.51
N ASP A 258 -12.11 12.29 -0.86
CA ASP A 258 -11.59 12.17 -2.22
C ASP A 258 -11.42 10.70 -2.63
N SER A 259 -11.00 9.85 -1.69
CA SER A 259 -10.75 8.44 -1.94
C SER A 259 -12.01 7.66 -2.32
N LYS A 260 -13.17 8.01 -1.74
CA LYS A 260 -14.47 7.40 -2.06
C LYS A 260 -14.80 7.53 -3.54
N HIS A 261 -14.58 8.70 -4.11
CA HIS A 261 -14.88 8.95 -5.52
C HIS A 261 -14.06 8.08 -6.48
N PHE A 262 -12.79 7.80 -6.19
CA PHE A 262 -11.98 6.90 -7.00
C PHE A 262 -12.47 5.45 -6.96
N CYS A 263 -12.99 5.01 -5.82
CA CYS A 263 -13.61 3.69 -5.72
C CYS A 263 -14.94 3.62 -6.49
N GLU A 264 -15.74 4.70 -6.49
CA GLU A 264 -16.95 4.82 -7.31
C GLU A 264 -16.63 4.80 -8.81
N ASP A 265 -15.48 5.34 -9.22
CA ASP A 265 -15.03 5.39 -10.61
C ASP A 265 -14.34 4.09 -11.09
N GLY A 266 -14.01 3.16 -10.18
CA GLY A 266 -13.60 1.83 -10.61
C GLY A 266 -12.38 1.22 -9.91
N LEU A 267 -11.74 1.90 -8.96
CA LEU A 267 -10.81 1.23 -8.07
C LEU A 267 -11.55 0.30 -7.12
N ASP A 268 -10.96 -0.84 -6.82
CA ASP A 268 -11.55 -1.79 -5.89
C ASP A 268 -11.30 -1.42 -4.42
N ALA A 269 -10.17 -0.80 -4.15
CA ALA A 269 -9.79 -0.30 -2.84
C ALA A 269 -8.74 0.82 -2.97
N ILE A 270 -8.50 1.53 -1.87
CA ILE A 270 -7.55 2.63 -1.85
C ILE A 270 -6.77 2.63 -0.53
N PHE A 271 -5.50 3.00 -0.62
CA PHE A 271 -4.72 3.23 0.58
C PHE A 271 -5.26 4.42 1.36
N PHE A 272 -5.65 4.16 2.58
CA PHE A 272 -5.94 5.20 3.54
C PHE A 272 -4.62 5.70 4.14
N CYS A 273 -3.90 6.47 3.37
CA CYS A 273 -2.78 7.26 3.86
C CYS A 273 -3.34 8.56 4.46
N GLY A 274 -4.02 8.48 5.58
CA GLY A 274 -4.32 9.67 6.38
C GLY A 274 -3.02 10.32 6.80
N ARG A 275 -2.33 10.98 5.87
CA ARG A 275 -1.01 11.66 6.06
C ARG A 275 -0.04 10.95 7.01
N ILE A 276 -0.13 9.64 7.11
CA ILE A 276 0.95 8.81 7.58
C ILE A 276 1.78 8.52 6.33
N ASP A 277 2.30 9.59 5.76
CA ASP A 277 3.37 9.57 4.80
C ASP A 277 4.58 9.03 5.56
N SER A 278 4.83 7.73 5.43
CA SER A 278 5.96 7.04 6.09
C SER A 278 7.30 7.69 5.76
N GLY A 279 7.37 8.46 4.68
CA GLY A 279 8.51 9.26 4.27
C GLY A 279 8.62 10.63 4.92
N SER A 280 7.56 11.18 5.53
CA SER A 280 7.71 12.52 6.13
C SER A 280 8.36 12.44 7.51
N LYS A 281 9.49 13.14 7.68
CA LYS A 281 10.16 13.34 8.99
C LYS A 281 9.20 13.82 10.10
N LYS A 282 8.05 14.37 9.74
CA LYS A 282 7.03 14.87 10.65
C LYS A 282 6.14 13.74 11.20
N VAL A 283 5.89 12.70 10.41
CA VAL A 283 5.12 11.52 10.84
C VAL A 283 6.01 10.58 11.62
N GLN A 284 7.22 10.34 11.17
CA GLN A 284 8.22 9.64 11.99
C GLN A 284 8.40 10.33 13.36
N LYS A 285 8.42 11.67 13.41
CA LYS A 285 8.41 12.42 14.67
C LYS A 285 7.11 12.30 15.48
N LEU A 286 5.96 12.10 14.85
CA LEU A 286 4.66 11.93 15.56
C LEU A 286 4.51 10.51 16.10
N GLN A 287 4.93 9.51 15.37
CA GLN A 287 5.08 8.13 15.85
C GLN A 287 6.12 8.09 16.97
N ALA A 288 7.30 8.69 16.75
CA ALA A 288 8.36 8.81 17.74
C ALA A 288 7.97 9.63 19.00
N ARG A 289 6.99 10.52 18.92
CA ARG A 289 6.49 11.30 20.06
C ARG A 289 5.33 10.67 20.82
N ARG A 290 5.05 9.38 20.59
CA ARG A 290 3.98 8.61 21.28
C ARG A 290 2.60 9.31 21.22
N ASN A 291 2.23 9.90 20.09
CA ASN A 291 0.93 10.53 19.99
C ASN A 291 -0.16 9.50 19.61
N ASN A 292 -0.32 8.48 20.48
CA ASN A 292 -1.31 7.41 20.32
C ASN A 292 -2.72 7.96 20.09
N LYS A 293 -3.06 9.09 20.72
CA LYS A 293 -4.33 9.79 20.50
C LYS A 293 -4.56 10.18 19.04
N LYS A 294 -3.52 10.61 18.35
CA LYS A 294 -3.62 11.02 16.94
C LYS A 294 -3.72 9.81 16.01
N LEU A 295 -2.96 8.75 16.30
CA LEU A 295 -3.06 7.47 15.62
C LEU A 295 -4.48 6.90 15.73
N ILE A 296 -5.00 6.81 16.96
CA ILE A 296 -6.34 6.29 17.24
C ILE A 296 -7.43 7.09 16.50
N LYS A 297 -7.36 8.43 16.53
CA LYS A 297 -8.30 9.27 15.78
C LYS A 297 -8.24 9.04 14.27
N LEU A 298 -7.05 8.80 13.75
CA LEU A 298 -6.85 8.57 12.34
C LEU A 298 -7.42 7.23 11.90
N VAL A 299 -7.13 6.17 12.67
CA VAL A 299 -7.70 4.83 12.46
C VAL A 299 -9.22 4.89 12.50
N ASP A 300 -9.78 5.50 13.54
CA ASP A 300 -11.22 5.61 13.73
C ASP A 300 -11.88 6.37 12.57
N LYS A 301 -11.32 7.50 12.14
CA LYS A 301 -11.80 8.24 10.96
C LYS A 301 -11.79 7.37 9.71
N GLY A 302 -10.71 6.62 9.47
CA GLY A 302 -10.58 5.73 8.30
C GLY A 302 -11.66 4.65 8.26
N GLN A 303 -11.97 4.05 9.40
CA GLN A 303 -12.97 2.99 9.49
C GLN A 303 -14.41 3.47 9.21
N HIS A 304 -14.69 4.75 9.41
CA HIS A 304 -16.02 5.34 9.15
C HIS A 304 -16.19 5.90 7.75
N THR A 305 -15.10 6.15 7.02
CA THR A 305 -15.18 6.90 5.76
C THR A 305 -15.11 6.00 4.53
N LEU A 306 -14.41 4.88 4.61
CA LEU A 306 -14.15 4.01 3.46
C LEU A 306 -14.88 2.67 3.60
N GLU A 307 -15.54 2.25 2.53
CA GLU A 307 -16.21 0.94 2.48
C GLU A 307 -15.19 -0.23 2.51
N THR A 308 -14.05 -0.07 1.86
CA THR A 308 -12.99 -1.09 1.80
C THR A 308 -11.60 -0.42 1.85
N PRO A 309 -11.16 0.03 3.04
CA PRO A 309 -9.83 0.60 3.18
C PRO A 309 -8.75 -0.48 3.03
N ILE A 310 -7.60 -0.10 2.48
CA ILE A 310 -6.37 -0.87 2.62
C ILE A 310 -5.76 -0.50 3.96
N ASN A 311 -5.66 -1.49 4.84
CA ASN A 311 -5.00 -1.35 6.14
C ASN A 311 -3.52 -1.68 5.96
N TYR A 312 -2.72 -0.64 5.80
CA TYR A 312 -1.28 -0.77 5.65
C TYR A 312 -0.64 -1.09 7.00
N VAL A 313 -0.20 -2.30 7.14
CA VAL A 313 0.67 -2.72 8.24
C VAL A 313 2.10 -2.45 7.79
N GLU A 314 2.70 -1.36 8.26
CA GLU A 314 4.15 -1.32 8.28
C GLU A 314 4.56 -2.52 9.13
N SER A 315 5.02 -3.59 8.48
CA SER A 315 5.74 -4.63 9.19
C SER A 315 6.84 -3.88 9.92
N GLY A 316 6.93 -4.06 11.23
CA GLY A 316 7.89 -3.31 12.01
C GLY A 316 9.27 -3.40 11.37
N ASP A 317 9.47 -2.56 10.33
CA ASP A 317 10.79 -2.31 9.85
C ASP A 317 11.58 -1.99 11.11
N SER A 318 12.41 -2.92 11.50
CA SER A 318 13.31 -2.81 12.64
C SER A 318 13.99 -1.45 12.65
N THR A 319 14.13 -0.80 11.50
CA THR A 319 14.70 0.54 11.40
C THR A 319 13.78 1.61 11.96
N THR A 320 12.44 1.52 11.82
CA THR A 320 11.52 2.55 12.33
C THR A 320 11.17 2.32 13.79
N TYR A 321 10.78 1.10 14.17
CA TYR A 321 10.47 0.79 15.57
C TYR A 321 11.73 0.58 16.41
N ALA A 322 12.80 -0.02 15.85
CA ALA A 322 14.07 -0.15 16.53
C ALA A 322 14.73 1.21 16.83
N LYS A 323 14.63 2.18 15.94
CA LYS A 323 15.04 3.58 16.25
C LYS A 323 14.23 4.18 17.38
N TYR A 324 12.97 3.77 17.54
CA TYR A 324 12.09 4.23 18.59
C TYR A 324 12.34 3.58 19.95
N PHE A 325 12.55 2.26 19.97
CA PHE A 325 12.75 1.47 21.18
C PHE A 325 14.23 1.31 21.54
N GLY A 326 15.14 1.69 20.64
CA GLY A 326 16.58 1.53 20.84
C GLY A 326 16.96 0.05 21.05
N ASN A 327 17.59 -0.26 22.18
CA ASN A 327 18.00 -1.64 22.51
C ASN A 327 16.89 -2.48 23.16
N ASP A 328 15.70 -1.92 23.38
CA ASP A 328 14.58 -2.64 24.01
C ASP A 328 13.81 -3.47 22.99
N LYS A 329 14.42 -4.60 22.58
CA LYS A 329 13.86 -5.53 21.60
C LYS A 329 12.51 -6.12 22.01
N GLN A 330 12.31 -6.37 23.32
CA GLN A 330 11.07 -6.98 23.81
C GLN A 330 9.89 -6.02 23.70
N ASN A 331 10.05 -4.75 24.08
CA ASN A 331 8.99 -3.76 23.92
C ASN A 331 8.75 -3.43 22.45
N CYS A 332 9.78 -3.46 21.60
CA CYS A 332 9.64 -3.34 20.17
C CYS A 332 8.76 -4.47 19.60
N LEU A 333 9.05 -5.71 19.94
CA LEU A 333 8.27 -6.89 19.53
C LEU A 333 6.81 -6.81 20.02
N ASN A 334 6.60 -6.50 21.29
CA ASN A 334 5.26 -6.41 21.86
C ASN A 334 4.42 -5.30 21.19
N PHE A 335 5.03 -4.13 20.98
CA PHE A 335 4.37 -3.04 20.24
C PHE A 335 4.01 -3.45 18.80
N SER A 336 4.93 -4.12 18.11
CA SER A 336 4.70 -4.62 16.75
C SER A 336 3.53 -5.61 16.70
N LYS A 337 3.41 -6.49 17.70
CA LYS A 337 2.25 -7.40 17.81
C LYS A 337 0.94 -6.67 18.01
N VAL A 338 0.89 -5.63 18.88
CA VAL A 338 -0.32 -4.82 19.06
C VAL A 338 -0.71 -4.11 17.76
N TYR A 339 0.26 -3.52 17.08
CA TYR A 339 0.04 -2.80 15.85
C TYR A 339 -0.46 -3.73 14.73
N THR A 340 0.19 -4.86 14.54
CA THR A 340 -0.20 -5.89 13.56
C THR A 340 -1.59 -6.49 13.90
N GLY A 341 -1.82 -6.84 15.16
CA GLY A 341 -3.12 -7.36 15.60
C GLY A 341 -4.26 -6.39 15.35
N MET A 342 -4.05 -5.11 15.68
CA MET A 342 -5.02 -4.04 15.37
C MET A 342 -5.35 -4.00 13.87
N HIS A 343 -4.35 -3.90 13.01
CA HIS A 343 -4.57 -3.79 11.56
C HIS A 343 -5.27 -5.02 10.98
N LEU A 344 -4.93 -6.22 11.47
CA LEU A 344 -5.59 -7.46 11.07
C LEU A 344 -7.03 -7.56 11.62
N ALA A 345 -7.38 -6.82 12.67
CA ALA A 345 -8.72 -6.79 13.23
C ALA A 345 -9.63 -5.70 12.64
N LEU A 346 -9.10 -4.68 11.98
CA LEU A 346 -9.86 -3.60 11.36
C LEU A 346 -10.67 -4.05 10.14
N VAL A 347 -11.70 -3.25 9.77
CA VAL A 347 -12.41 -3.42 8.49
C VAL A 347 -11.47 -3.09 7.35
N GLY A 348 -11.57 -3.83 6.25
CA GLY A 348 -10.76 -3.59 5.05
C GLY A 348 -9.77 -4.71 4.78
N ILE A 349 -8.86 -4.45 3.87
CA ILE A 349 -7.90 -5.43 3.35
C ILE A 349 -6.55 -5.19 4.03
N PRO A 350 -6.03 -6.15 4.81
CA PRO A 350 -4.68 -6.07 5.36
C PRO A 350 -3.64 -6.08 4.25
N PHE A 351 -2.73 -5.11 4.30
CA PHE A 351 -1.62 -4.98 3.39
C PHE A 351 -0.33 -4.94 4.20
N ILE A 352 0.37 -6.07 4.26
CA ILE A 352 1.59 -6.28 5.04
C ILE A 352 2.77 -5.91 4.17
N ASN A 353 3.59 -4.97 4.64
CA ASN A 353 4.82 -4.63 3.95
C ASN A 353 5.92 -5.65 4.28
N ASP A 354 6.78 -5.94 3.30
CA ASP A 354 7.98 -6.73 3.49
C ASP A 354 8.92 -6.06 4.49
N GLY A 355 9.10 -6.70 5.61
CA GLY A 355 10.03 -6.31 6.64
C GLY A 355 10.91 -7.49 7.02
N GLU A 356 11.56 -7.41 8.17
CA GLU A 356 12.53 -8.39 8.69
C GLU A 356 12.02 -9.84 8.83
N TYR A 357 10.74 -10.10 8.53
CA TYR A 357 10.17 -11.44 8.65
C TYR A 357 10.88 -12.49 7.79
N CYS A 358 11.43 -12.10 6.65
CA CYS A 358 11.97 -13.04 5.66
C CYS A 358 13.47 -13.28 5.77
N ARG A 359 14.17 -12.59 6.67
CA ARG A 359 15.64 -12.64 6.71
C ARG A 359 16.21 -13.72 7.63
N ASP A 360 15.42 -14.21 8.59
CA ASP A 360 15.90 -15.24 9.52
C ASP A 360 14.99 -16.47 9.52
N PRO A 361 15.40 -17.60 8.93
CA PRO A 361 14.63 -18.84 8.95
C PRO A 361 14.36 -19.38 10.35
N LYS A 362 15.12 -18.97 11.37
CA LYS A 362 14.86 -19.34 12.77
C LYS A 362 13.64 -18.67 13.38
N VAL A 363 13.13 -17.60 12.76
CA VAL A 363 11.94 -16.87 13.23
C VAL A 363 10.65 -17.65 12.97
N GLU A 364 10.63 -18.53 11.99
CA GLU A 364 9.47 -19.38 11.66
C GLU A 364 9.17 -20.38 12.79
N ASP A 365 10.20 -20.93 13.42
CA ASP A 365 10.09 -21.95 14.48
C ASP A 365 9.88 -21.33 15.89
N ASP A 366 10.02 -20.01 16.04
CA ASP A 366 9.83 -19.34 17.34
C ASP A 366 8.35 -19.00 17.56
N PRO A 367 7.65 -19.71 18.50
CA PRO A 367 6.24 -19.45 18.78
C PRO A 367 5.98 -18.06 19.38
N THR A 368 7.02 -17.37 19.84
CA THR A 368 6.93 -16.02 20.41
C THR A 368 7.21 -14.93 19.39
N SER A 369 7.64 -15.29 18.18
CA SER A 369 8.00 -14.36 17.10
C SER A 369 6.78 -13.54 16.63
N LEU A 370 7.07 -12.45 15.93
CA LEU A 370 6.05 -11.66 15.24
C LEU A 370 5.44 -12.46 14.07
N TYR A 371 6.23 -13.30 13.40
CA TYR A 371 5.75 -14.20 12.35
C TYR A 371 4.67 -15.15 12.88
N SER A 372 4.97 -15.89 13.95
CA SER A 372 4.02 -16.84 14.57
C SER A 372 2.74 -16.12 15.04
N PHE A 373 2.88 -14.93 15.66
CA PHE A 373 1.73 -14.11 16.05
C PHE A 373 0.90 -13.69 14.83
N THR A 374 1.54 -13.24 13.77
CA THR A 374 0.86 -12.76 12.55
C THR A 374 0.13 -13.89 11.84
N SER A 375 0.76 -15.06 11.69
CA SER A 375 0.15 -16.24 11.09
C SER A 375 -1.11 -16.67 11.84
N LYS A 376 -1.03 -16.79 13.19
CA LYS A 376 -2.18 -17.11 14.04
C LYS A 376 -3.30 -16.08 13.95
N MET A 377 -2.95 -14.79 13.88
CA MET A 377 -3.96 -13.72 13.77
C MET A 377 -4.61 -13.69 12.37
N ILE A 378 -3.88 -13.99 11.32
CA ILE A 378 -4.43 -14.17 9.97
C ILE A 378 -5.37 -15.37 9.93
N GLU A 379 -4.97 -16.50 10.49
CA GLU A 379 -5.83 -17.69 10.60
C GLU A 379 -7.12 -17.37 11.38
N PHE A 380 -6.99 -16.71 12.53
CA PHE A 380 -8.14 -16.28 13.33
C PHE A 380 -9.07 -15.36 12.53
N ARG A 381 -8.50 -14.34 11.81
CA ARG A 381 -9.29 -13.44 10.97
C ARG A 381 -10.05 -14.19 9.87
N LYS A 382 -9.41 -15.14 9.20
CA LYS A 382 -10.02 -15.92 8.10
C LYS A 382 -11.19 -16.79 8.59
N ASN A 383 -11.12 -17.25 9.83
CA ASN A 383 -12.15 -18.09 10.46
C ASN A 383 -13.23 -17.29 11.19
N SER A 384 -13.06 -15.97 11.39
CA SER A 384 -14.03 -15.11 12.07
C SER A 384 -14.93 -14.36 11.07
N LYS A 385 -16.25 -14.50 11.24
CA LYS A 385 -17.26 -13.73 10.51
C LYS A 385 -17.20 -12.24 10.89
N ALA A 386 -17.04 -11.96 12.17
CA ALA A 386 -16.94 -10.59 12.66
C ALA A 386 -15.74 -9.87 12.05
N LEU A 387 -14.55 -10.50 11.94
CA LEU A 387 -13.37 -9.86 11.37
C LEU A 387 -13.41 -9.78 9.84
N SER A 388 -14.05 -10.73 9.17
CA SER A 388 -14.11 -10.76 7.71
C SER A 388 -15.22 -9.90 7.11
N GLU A 389 -16.39 -9.84 7.75
CA GLU A 389 -17.61 -9.20 7.20
C GLU A 389 -18.29 -8.23 8.17
N GLY A 390 -17.87 -8.20 9.45
CA GLY A 390 -18.54 -7.46 10.51
C GLY A 390 -18.31 -5.94 10.45
N VAL A 391 -19.21 -5.22 11.08
CA VAL A 391 -19.18 -3.76 11.20
C VAL A 391 -18.25 -3.33 12.34
N TYR A 392 -17.60 -2.21 12.18
CA TYR A 392 -16.75 -1.59 13.19
C TYR A 392 -17.56 -0.59 14.03
N HIS A 393 -17.40 -0.65 15.36
CA HIS A 393 -17.91 0.40 16.26
C HIS A 393 -16.83 0.75 17.28
N ARG A 394 -16.57 2.04 17.43
CA ARG A 394 -15.65 2.56 18.43
C ARG A 394 -16.23 2.44 19.83
N VAL A 395 -15.47 1.92 20.79
CA VAL A 395 -15.83 1.89 22.21
C VAL A 395 -15.03 2.97 22.96
N ALA A 396 -15.67 3.62 23.94
CA ALA A 396 -15.00 4.62 24.77
C ALA A 396 -13.83 4.00 25.55
N ALA A 397 -12.69 4.68 25.57
CA ALA A 397 -11.46 4.21 26.22
C ALA A 397 -10.56 5.37 26.61
N PRO A 398 -9.56 5.17 27.50
CA PRO A 398 -8.49 6.12 27.72
C PRO A 398 -7.83 6.56 26.40
N TYR A 399 -7.30 7.77 26.36
CA TYR A 399 -6.81 8.41 25.11
C TYR A 399 -5.67 7.67 24.40
N ASP A 400 -5.00 6.77 25.07
CA ASP A 400 -3.85 5.98 24.59
C ASP A 400 -4.16 4.47 24.45
N VAL A 401 -5.44 4.11 24.59
CA VAL A 401 -5.99 2.77 24.35
C VAL A 401 -7.02 2.84 23.23
N LEU A 402 -6.96 1.89 22.31
CA LEU A 402 -8.00 1.71 21.30
C LEU A 402 -8.86 0.52 21.70
N ILE A 403 -10.17 0.73 21.86
CA ILE A 403 -11.15 -0.33 22.01
C ILE A 403 -12.19 -0.17 20.91
N PHE A 404 -12.51 -1.27 20.24
CA PHE A 404 -13.56 -1.28 19.22
C PHE A 404 -14.22 -2.67 19.15
N THR A 405 -15.40 -2.72 18.57
CA THR A 405 -16.05 -3.99 18.25
C THR A 405 -16.00 -4.27 16.77
N ARG A 406 -16.00 -5.56 16.45
CA ARG A 406 -16.35 -6.10 15.15
C ARG A 406 -17.56 -6.99 15.34
N GLU A 407 -18.64 -6.71 14.61
CA GLU A 407 -19.91 -7.37 14.81
C GLU A 407 -20.49 -7.88 13.49
N ALA A 408 -20.75 -9.18 13.44
CA ALA A 408 -21.53 -9.86 12.41
C ALA A 408 -22.77 -10.47 13.06
N LYS A 409 -23.68 -11.05 12.27
CA LYS A 409 -24.99 -11.56 12.73
C LYS A 409 -24.91 -12.51 13.93
N GLU A 410 -23.87 -13.34 13.99
CA GLU A 410 -23.73 -14.43 14.97
C GLU A 410 -22.44 -14.32 15.80
N GLU A 411 -21.66 -13.24 15.63
CA GLU A 411 -20.38 -13.09 16.30
C GLU A 411 -20.12 -11.63 16.64
N ARG A 412 -19.82 -11.33 17.90
CA ARG A 412 -19.33 -10.03 18.35
C ARG A 412 -17.99 -10.21 19.04
N LEU A 413 -17.01 -9.44 18.57
CA LEU A 413 -15.68 -9.39 19.13
C LEU A 413 -15.40 -7.99 19.68
N TYR A 414 -14.83 -7.94 20.88
CA TYR A 414 -14.27 -6.72 21.47
C TYR A 414 -12.76 -6.78 21.34
N ILE A 415 -12.17 -5.79 20.72
CA ILE A 415 -10.75 -5.70 20.42
C ILE A 415 -10.13 -4.59 21.26
N TYR A 416 -9.10 -4.93 22.02
CA TYR A 416 -8.42 -4.06 22.96
C TYR A 416 -6.94 -3.91 22.55
N CYS A 417 -6.46 -2.67 22.45
CA CYS A 417 -5.09 -2.34 22.05
C CYS A 417 -4.48 -1.32 23.03
N ASN A 418 -3.56 -1.76 23.86
CA ASN A 418 -2.75 -0.87 24.69
C ASN A 418 -1.44 -0.54 23.99
N PHE A 419 -1.27 0.69 23.51
CA PHE A 419 -0.05 1.14 22.82
C PHE A 419 1.00 1.71 23.76
N THR A 420 0.90 1.48 25.07
CA THR A 420 1.78 2.10 26.08
C THR A 420 2.61 1.07 26.82
N PRO A 421 3.78 1.49 27.35
CA PRO A 421 4.62 0.63 28.19
C PRO A 421 4.10 0.47 29.64
N ALA A 422 2.91 0.97 29.92
CA ALA A 422 2.30 0.89 31.25
C ALA A 422 0.96 0.12 31.18
N PRO A 423 0.58 -0.57 32.25
CA PRO A 423 -0.75 -1.19 32.33
C PRO A 423 -1.82 -0.09 32.25
N ARG A 424 -2.97 -0.46 31.71
CA ARG A 424 -4.12 0.44 31.59
C ARG A 424 -5.36 -0.21 32.13
N GLN A 425 -6.02 0.46 33.06
CA GLN A 425 -7.30 0.06 33.58
C GLN A 425 -8.37 0.36 32.50
N VAL A 426 -9.15 -0.66 32.18
CA VAL A 426 -10.26 -0.59 31.21
C VAL A 426 -11.42 -1.45 31.69
N GLU A 427 -12.60 -1.14 31.19
CA GLU A 427 -13.75 -2.04 31.33
C GLU A 427 -13.67 -3.10 30.24
N PHE A 428 -13.80 -4.37 30.63
CA PHE A 428 -13.83 -5.49 29.70
C PHE A 428 -15.25 -5.93 29.44
N TYR A 429 -15.55 -6.09 28.17
CA TYR A 429 -16.82 -6.60 27.65
C TYR A 429 -16.61 -7.95 26.97
N GLY A 430 -17.64 -8.81 26.99
CA GLY A 430 -17.61 -10.13 26.40
C GLY A 430 -17.36 -11.22 27.44
N ASP A 431 -17.43 -12.47 26.99
CA ASP A 431 -17.54 -13.65 27.87
C ASP A 431 -16.27 -14.51 27.87
N ARG A 432 -15.53 -14.53 26.74
CA ARG A 432 -14.39 -15.42 26.55
C ARG A 432 -13.26 -14.74 25.78
N ILE A 433 -12.06 -14.78 26.36
CA ILE A 433 -10.85 -14.35 25.66
C ILE A 433 -10.53 -15.39 24.58
N VAL A 434 -10.41 -14.93 23.32
CA VAL A 434 -10.20 -15.80 22.16
C VAL A 434 -8.83 -15.58 21.50
N PHE A 435 -8.20 -14.43 21.75
CA PHE A 435 -6.86 -14.11 21.25
C PHE A 435 -6.15 -13.10 22.14
N SER A 436 -4.83 -13.23 22.33
CA SER A 436 -4.02 -12.28 23.09
C SER A 436 -2.54 -12.35 22.69
N THR A 437 -1.81 -11.24 22.89
CA THR A 437 -0.35 -11.18 22.80
C THR A 437 0.36 -11.82 23.99
N TYR A 438 -0.35 -12.02 25.09
CA TYR A 438 0.14 -12.69 26.28
C TYR A 438 -0.55 -14.04 26.48
N ASP A 439 0.04 -14.90 27.30
CA ASP A 439 -0.62 -16.13 27.71
C ASP A 439 -1.95 -15.81 28.42
N ILE A 440 -3.03 -16.46 27.97
CA ILE A 440 -4.39 -16.21 28.49
C ILE A 440 -4.47 -16.44 30.00
N GLY A 441 -3.79 -17.44 30.53
CA GLY A 441 -3.76 -17.73 31.98
C GLY A 441 -3.04 -16.65 32.81
N SER A 442 -2.29 -15.75 32.17
CA SER A 442 -1.56 -14.67 32.84
C SER A 442 -2.26 -13.30 32.74
N LEU A 443 -3.47 -13.24 32.14
CA LEU A 443 -4.13 -11.96 31.87
C LEU A 443 -4.80 -11.40 33.13
N GLU A 444 -4.67 -10.09 33.28
CA GLU A 444 -5.29 -9.37 34.39
C GLU A 444 -6.77 -9.12 34.12
N PRO A 445 -7.66 -9.26 35.11
CA PRO A 445 -9.11 -9.12 34.92
C PRO A 445 -9.56 -7.65 34.80
N PHE A 446 -8.76 -6.67 35.24
CA PHE A 446 -9.14 -5.24 35.24
C PHE A 446 -8.14 -4.36 34.49
N PHE A 447 -7.04 -4.92 33.98
CA PHE A 447 -5.98 -4.16 33.35
C PHE A 447 -5.54 -4.83 32.05
N LEU A 448 -5.26 -4.00 31.04
CA LEU A 448 -4.43 -4.38 29.91
C LEU A 448 -2.96 -4.25 30.32
N LYS A 449 -2.17 -5.28 30.08
CA LYS A 449 -0.71 -5.26 30.27
C LYS A 449 -0.04 -4.26 29.31
N PRO A 450 1.21 -3.85 29.56
CA PRO A 450 1.96 -3.05 28.63
C PRO A 450 1.99 -3.68 27.23
N TYR A 451 1.67 -2.90 26.18
CA TYR A 451 1.65 -3.37 24.80
C TYR A 451 0.81 -4.65 24.61
N GLU A 452 -0.36 -4.70 25.21
CA GLU A 452 -1.27 -5.82 25.05
C GLU A 452 -2.27 -5.61 23.92
N PHE A 453 -2.42 -6.64 23.08
CA PHE A 453 -3.53 -6.82 22.18
C PHE A 453 -4.38 -7.99 22.68
N ARG A 454 -5.69 -7.78 22.84
CA ARG A 454 -6.62 -8.79 23.34
C ARG A 454 -7.91 -8.77 22.54
N ILE A 455 -8.44 -9.95 22.21
CA ILE A 455 -9.78 -10.11 21.64
C ILE A 455 -10.63 -10.93 22.60
N ILE A 456 -11.82 -10.42 22.91
CA ILE A 456 -12.83 -11.08 23.74
C ILE A 456 -14.09 -11.28 22.89
N ALA A 457 -14.57 -12.51 22.80
CA ALA A 457 -15.81 -12.84 22.14
C ALA A 457 -16.99 -12.69 23.12
N SER A 458 -18.13 -12.25 22.58
CA SER A 458 -19.41 -12.23 23.29
C SER A 458 -20.40 -13.15 22.60
N ASN A 459 -21.18 -13.88 23.37
CA ASN A 459 -22.36 -14.55 22.85
C ASN A 459 -23.39 -13.47 22.46
N ILE A 460 -23.97 -13.57 21.25
CA ILE A 460 -25.03 -12.68 20.75
C ILE A 460 -26.38 -13.32 21.01
#